data_abd86ad50135fe59c101426cefbc1cd6
#
_entry.id   abd86ad50135fe59c101426cefbc1cd6
#
_cell.length_a   1.000
_cell.length_b   1.000
_cell.length_c   1.000
_cell.angle_alpha   90.00
_cell.angle_beta   90.00
_cell.angle_gamma   90.00
#
_symmetry.space_group_name_H-M   'P 1'
#
loop_
_entity.id
_entity.type
_entity.pdbx_description
1 polymer ?
#
loop_
_entity_poly.entity_id
_entity_poly.type
_entity_poly.pdbx_seq_one_letter_code
_entity_poly.pdbx_strand_id
1 'polypeptide(L)'
;MKITGVRVHVLRSPLEQPFAFSQGWVSSRGATLVELSTDEGLVGWGEALCQGLQPPEIAAAAIEHALAPLAIGADPLEPEVLWHRMYHHTRDYGQKGAVIGAISAIDIACWDIAGKARGAPVARLLGGMFRSRVQAYATGFYRVRGQGEAARLAEEAARHLANGFTAYKVKLGFGIADDLAVMRAVQEAAGKHEAMIDTNHAYGVADAIRLGRELEDMGWRLRWYEEPVVQEDLAGYAEVRRALATPIAGGENEYTAFGFRDLFAARALDIAQPDLCIAGGFTACRHIVALGHAHGVQVNPHVWASAVGQAASLQFIASIPVANHALFPRDILLEFDTSSHPFREHLTDTPLRQRGGWVEIPTKPGLGIEVDRKILEKYAA
;
A
#
# COMPACT_ATOMS: atom_id res chain seq x y z
N MET A 1 22.22 19.84 8.26
CA MET A 1 22.50 18.45 7.81
C MET A 1 22.46 18.41 6.29
N LYS A 2 23.29 17.59 5.65
CA LYS A 2 23.28 17.44 4.19
C LYS A 2 23.32 15.97 3.80
N ILE A 3 22.55 15.59 2.79
CA ILE A 3 22.66 14.29 2.14
C ILE A 3 23.99 14.22 1.40
N THR A 4 24.83 13.24 1.74
CA THR A 4 26.15 13.03 1.13
C THR A 4 26.19 11.82 0.20
N GLY A 5 25.21 10.92 0.29
CA GLY A 5 25.12 9.73 -0.55
C GLY A 5 23.68 9.27 -0.76
N VAL A 6 23.44 8.78 -1.96
CA VAL A 6 22.19 8.08 -2.36
C VAL A 6 22.63 6.73 -2.92
N ARG A 7 22.23 5.65 -2.26
CA ARG A 7 22.48 4.29 -2.74
C ARG A 7 21.16 3.59 -3.00
N VAL A 8 21.05 2.95 -4.14
CA VAL A 8 19.90 2.14 -4.51
C VAL A 8 20.21 0.66 -4.32
N HIS A 9 19.28 -0.07 -3.74
CA HIS A 9 19.34 -1.52 -3.58
C HIS A 9 18.18 -2.14 -4.33
N VAL A 10 18.48 -2.83 -5.41
CA VAL A 10 17.52 -3.65 -6.16
C VAL A 10 17.58 -5.06 -5.61
N LEU A 11 16.45 -5.55 -5.07
CA LEU A 11 16.35 -6.88 -4.50
C LEU A 11 15.45 -7.77 -5.35
N ARG A 12 15.83 -9.04 -5.49
CA ARG A 12 15.02 -10.07 -6.14
C ARG A 12 15.04 -11.39 -5.37
N SER A 13 13.89 -12.05 -5.35
CA SER A 13 13.77 -13.42 -4.83
C SER A 13 12.74 -14.18 -5.67
N PRO A 14 13.14 -15.28 -6.35
CA PRO A 14 12.19 -16.15 -7.01
C PRO A 14 11.18 -16.72 -6.02
N LEU A 15 9.95 -16.92 -6.45
CA LEU A 15 8.94 -17.63 -5.69
C LEU A 15 9.02 -19.12 -5.98
N GLU A 16 8.97 -19.95 -4.94
CA GLU A 16 8.86 -21.41 -5.10
C GLU A 16 7.55 -21.78 -5.81
N GLN A 17 6.48 -21.06 -5.49
CA GLN A 17 5.19 -21.20 -6.14
C GLN A 17 4.75 -19.83 -6.68
N PRO A 18 4.76 -19.63 -8.01
CA PRO A 18 4.15 -18.46 -8.63
C PRO A 18 2.66 -18.36 -8.27
N PHE A 19 2.18 -17.13 -8.19
CA PHE A 19 0.77 -16.84 -7.94
C PHE A 19 0.26 -15.78 -8.91
N ALA A 20 -1.06 -15.66 -9.05
CA ALA A 20 -1.67 -14.67 -9.90
C ALA A 20 -2.71 -13.84 -9.13
N PHE A 21 -2.82 -12.59 -9.52
CA PHE A 21 -4.01 -11.77 -9.39
C PHE A 21 -4.60 -11.51 -10.79
N SER A 22 -5.69 -10.77 -10.91
CA SER A 22 -6.40 -10.64 -12.20
C SER A 22 -5.55 -10.12 -13.35
N GLN A 23 -4.50 -9.34 -13.07
CA GLN A 23 -3.65 -8.72 -14.09
C GLN A 23 -2.47 -9.59 -14.56
N GLY A 24 -2.11 -10.63 -13.83
CA GLY A 24 -1.03 -11.51 -14.27
C GLY A 24 -0.41 -12.39 -13.20
N TRP A 25 0.61 -13.13 -13.65
CA TRP A 25 1.37 -14.05 -12.82
C TRP A 25 2.60 -13.40 -12.22
N VAL A 26 2.77 -13.53 -10.92
CA VAL A 26 3.96 -13.11 -10.17
C VAL A 26 4.84 -14.33 -9.92
N SER A 27 6.06 -14.32 -10.45
CA SER A 27 7.05 -15.40 -10.33
C SER A 27 8.22 -15.05 -9.42
N SER A 28 8.35 -13.79 -9.00
CA SER A 28 9.42 -13.33 -8.10
C SER A 28 8.96 -12.14 -7.27
N ARG A 29 9.54 -11.97 -6.09
CA ARG A 29 9.46 -10.72 -5.33
C ARG A 29 10.56 -9.78 -5.78
N GLY A 30 10.22 -8.50 -5.91
CA GLY A 30 11.16 -7.41 -6.15
C GLY A 30 10.99 -6.32 -5.12
N ALA A 31 12.05 -5.55 -4.86
CA ALA A 31 11.98 -4.31 -4.10
C ALA A 31 13.06 -3.34 -4.58
N THR A 32 12.73 -2.06 -4.60
CA THR A 32 13.68 -0.97 -4.84
C THR A 32 13.81 -0.15 -3.57
N LEU A 33 14.91 -0.31 -2.86
CA LEU A 33 15.17 0.42 -1.62
C LEU A 33 16.16 1.56 -1.85
N VAL A 34 15.98 2.64 -1.12
CA VAL A 34 16.92 3.77 -1.08
C VAL A 34 17.55 3.87 0.29
N GLU A 35 18.86 4.00 0.30
CA GLU A 35 19.67 4.36 1.46
C GLU A 35 20.20 5.77 1.25
N LEU A 36 19.82 6.71 2.10
CA LEU A 36 20.39 8.06 2.16
C LEU A 36 21.40 8.15 3.30
N SER A 37 22.59 8.66 3.01
CA SER A 37 23.62 8.96 4.02
C SER A 37 23.76 10.47 4.20
N THR A 38 24.11 10.91 5.41
CA THR A 38 24.29 12.33 5.75
C THR A 38 25.69 12.65 6.24
N ASP A 39 26.09 13.94 6.20
CA ASP A 39 27.34 14.45 6.77
C ASP A 39 27.42 14.35 8.30
N GLU A 40 26.29 14.07 8.97
CA GLU A 40 26.22 13.84 10.42
C GLU A 40 26.16 12.34 10.79
N GLY A 41 26.36 11.44 9.81
CA GLY A 41 26.41 9.99 10.02
C GLY A 41 25.06 9.31 10.17
N LEU A 42 23.95 10.02 10.02
CA LEU A 42 22.63 9.40 9.98
C LEU A 42 22.37 8.74 8.63
N VAL A 43 21.66 7.61 8.68
CA VAL A 43 21.23 6.86 7.51
C VAL A 43 19.70 6.74 7.53
N GLY A 44 19.06 7.05 6.40
CA GLY A 44 17.60 6.87 6.21
C GLY A 44 17.29 5.85 5.14
N TRP A 45 16.19 5.15 5.32
CA TRP A 45 15.70 4.13 4.42
C TRP A 45 14.34 4.50 3.84
N GLY A 46 14.15 4.18 2.55
CA GLY A 46 12.87 4.31 1.87
C GLY A 46 12.69 3.25 0.81
N GLU A 47 11.49 3.13 0.28
CA GLU A 47 11.11 2.12 -0.69
C GLU A 47 10.23 2.70 -1.80
N ALA A 48 10.53 2.32 -3.05
CA ALA A 48 9.60 2.44 -4.17
C ALA A 48 8.94 1.07 -4.39
N LEU A 49 7.62 1.00 -4.34
CA LEU A 49 6.89 -0.25 -4.45
C LEU A 49 7.13 -0.94 -5.80
N CYS A 50 7.26 -2.26 -5.74
CA CYS A 50 7.27 -3.14 -6.90
C CYS A 50 6.09 -4.12 -6.79
N GLN A 51 5.01 -3.85 -7.51
CA GLN A 51 3.75 -4.62 -7.47
C GLN A 51 3.81 -5.99 -8.16
N GLY A 52 4.96 -6.67 -8.13
CA GLY A 52 5.10 -8.03 -8.64
C GLY A 52 5.21 -8.17 -10.16
N LEU A 53 4.52 -7.33 -10.94
CA LEU A 53 4.66 -7.24 -12.40
C LEU A 53 5.63 -6.13 -12.83
N GLN A 54 5.96 -5.22 -11.92
CA GLN A 54 6.83 -4.09 -12.18
C GLN A 54 8.30 -4.47 -11.91
N PRO A 55 9.21 -4.28 -12.90
CA PRO A 55 10.64 -4.45 -12.67
C PRO A 55 11.16 -3.39 -11.68
N PRO A 56 11.87 -3.79 -10.61
CA PRO A 56 12.42 -2.85 -9.63
C PRO A 56 13.46 -1.89 -10.22
N GLU A 57 14.13 -2.27 -11.31
CA GLU A 57 15.14 -1.47 -11.98
C GLU A 57 14.60 -0.16 -12.57
N ILE A 58 13.31 -0.07 -12.88
CA ILE A 58 12.72 1.16 -13.45
C ILE A 58 12.75 2.28 -12.42
N ALA A 59 12.32 2.03 -11.19
CA ALA A 59 12.41 3.01 -10.12
C ALA A 59 13.87 3.27 -9.72
N ALA A 60 14.72 2.24 -9.71
CA ALA A 60 16.15 2.36 -9.44
C ALA A 60 16.82 3.33 -10.41
N ALA A 61 16.60 3.17 -11.73
CA ALA A 61 17.14 4.06 -12.75
C ALA A 61 16.64 5.51 -12.58
N ALA A 62 15.36 5.70 -12.24
CA ALA A 62 14.82 7.04 -11.97
C ALA A 62 15.52 7.69 -10.75
N ILE A 63 15.76 6.92 -9.68
CA ILE A 63 16.50 7.42 -8.52
C ILE A 63 17.92 7.80 -8.90
N GLU A 64 18.67 6.88 -9.53
CA GLU A 64 20.09 7.06 -9.80
C GLU A 64 20.37 8.19 -10.79
N HIS A 65 19.60 8.27 -11.88
CA HIS A 65 19.91 9.19 -12.98
C HIS A 65 19.16 10.51 -12.90
N ALA A 66 17.95 10.55 -12.34
CA ALA A 66 17.16 11.78 -12.30
C ALA A 66 17.12 12.44 -10.92
N LEU A 67 17.03 11.67 -9.82
CA LEU A 67 16.72 12.22 -8.51
C LEU A 67 17.93 12.35 -7.60
N ALA A 68 18.90 11.43 -7.63
CA ALA A 68 20.09 11.47 -6.79
C ALA A 68 20.90 12.77 -6.96
N PRO A 69 21.10 13.30 -8.19
CA PRO A 69 21.78 14.59 -8.38
C PRO A 69 21.08 15.76 -7.70
N LEU A 70 19.75 15.68 -7.52
CA LEU A 70 18.96 16.71 -6.84
C LEU A 70 18.96 16.55 -5.33
N ALA A 71 19.10 15.30 -4.85
CA ALA A 71 19.07 14.97 -3.43
C ALA A 71 20.41 15.24 -2.75
N ILE A 72 21.55 14.97 -3.43
CA ILE A 72 22.88 15.22 -2.87
C ILE A 72 23.05 16.71 -2.56
N GLY A 73 23.51 17.02 -1.35
CA GLY A 73 23.68 18.38 -0.82
C GLY A 73 22.38 19.02 -0.28
N ALA A 74 21.22 18.42 -0.48
CA ALA A 74 19.96 18.87 0.12
C ALA A 74 19.92 18.57 1.63
N ASP A 75 19.11 19.31 2.37
CA ASP A 75 18.83 19.04 3.78
C ASP A 75 17.67 18.02 3.90
N PRO A 76 17.90 16.80 4.43
CA PRO A 76 16.85 15.81 4.61
C PRO A 76 15.82 16.22 5.69
N LEU A 77 16.08 17.24 6.49
CA LEU A 77 15.14 17.79 7.46
C LEU A 77 14.10 18.73 6.83
N GLU A 78 14.24 19.02 5.54
CA GLU A 78 13.31 19.80 4.72
C GLU A 78 12.70 18.91 3.59
N PRO A 79 12.04 17.78 3.94
CA PRO A 79 11.61 16.80 2.94
C PRO A 79 10.66 17.39 1.89
N GLU A 80 9.78 18.30 2.28
CA GLU A 80 8.82 18.93 1.36
C GLU A 80 9.53 19.83 0.32
N VAL A 81 10.60 20.54 0.71
CA VAL A 81 11.41 21.35 -0.21
C VAL A 81 12.08 20.46 -1.26
N LEU A 82 12.68 19.33 -0.81
CA LEU A 82 13.30 18.38 -1.71
C LEU A 82 12.27 17.68 -2.59
N TRP A 83 11.12 17.32 -2.04
CA TRP A 83 10.02 16.71 -2.78
C TRP A 83 9.58 17.60 -3.97
N HIS A 84 9.32 18.88 -3.71
CA HIS A 84 8.94 19.83 -4.75
C HIS A 84 10.04 20.02 -5.80
N ARG A 85 11.31 20.07 -5.38
CA ARG A 85 12.45 20.15 -6.32
C ARG A 85 12.46 18.94 -7.26
N MET A 86 12.35 17.73 -6.73
CA MET A 86 12.32 16.49 -7.51
C MET A 86 11.11 16.46 -8.45
N TYR A 87 9.92 16.75 -7.93
CA TYR A 87 8.68 16.73 -8.73
C TYR A 87 8.72 17.76 -9.87
N HIS A 88 9.13 19.00 -9.60
CA HIS A 88 9.19 20.04 -10.63
C HIS A 88 10.22 19.72 -11.70
N HIS A 89 11.35 19.12 -11.34
CA HIS A 89 12.40 18.73 -12.29
C HIS A 89 11.95 17.59 -13.23
N THR A 90 11.15 16.67 -12.71
CA THR A 90 10.71 15.48 -13.46
C THR A 90 9.29 15.60 -14.05
N ARG A 91 8.60 16.69 -13.79
CA ARG A 91 7.18 16.87 -14.11
C ARG A 91 6.81 16.61 -15.54
N ASP A 92 7.68 16.98 -16.49
CA ASP A 92 7.37 16.88 -17.91
C ASP A 92 7.34 15.42 -18.42
N TYR A 93 7.97 14.48 -17.69
CA TYR A 93 8.05 13.08 -18.07
C TYR A 93 7.71 12.08 -16.95
N GLY A 94 7.40 12.55 -15.75
CA GLY A 94 7.24 11.72 -14.57
C GLY A 94 6.10 12.13 -13.63
N GLN A 95 4.94 12.51 -14.18
CA GLN A 95 3.78 12.91 -13.37
C GLN A 95 3.10 11.73 -12.67
N LYS A 96 3.26 10.51 -13.20
CA LYS A 96 2.72 9.24 -12.68
C LYS A 96 3.77 8.13 -12.84
N GLY A 97 3.53 7.00 -12.20
CA GLY A 97 4.33 5.80 -12.37
C GLY A 97 5.65 5.81 -11.59
N ALA A 98 6.64 5.14 -12.13
CA ALA A 98 7.88 4.81 -11.45
C ALA A 98 8.68 6.03 -10.94
N VAL A 99 8.56 7.18 -11.61
CA VAL A 99 9.24 8.41 -11.17
C VAL A 99 8.65 8.92 -9.85
N ILE A 100 7.33 8.90 -9.69
CA ILE A 100 6.70 9.28 -8.41
C ILE A 100 7.01 8.25 -7.33
N GLY A 101 7.03 6.94 -7.66
CA GLY A 101 7.51 5.91 -6.75
C GLY A 101 8.96 6.14 -6.30
N ALA A 102 9.83 6.55 -7.21
CA ALA A 102 11.21 6.93 -6.90
C ALA A 102 11.29 8.16 -5.96
N ILE A 103 10.45 9.18 -6.19
CA ILE A 103 10.30 10.33 -5.27
C ILE A 103 9.81 9.86 -3.90
N SER A 104 8.83 8.91 -3.87
CA SER A 104 8.34 8.33 -2.62
C SER A 104 9.46 7.72 -1.79
N ALA A 105 10.35 6.95 -2.42
CA ALA A 105 11.47 6.31 -1.73
C ALA A 105 12.42 7.33 -1.08
N ILE A 106 12.78 8.38 -1.79
CA ILE A 106 13.66 9.44 -1.25
C ILE A 106 12.94 10.21 -0.14
N ASP A 107 11.67 10.53 -0.31
CA ASP A 107 10.87 11.23 0.70
C ASP A 107 10.75 10.42 2.00
N ILE A 108 10.43 9.13 1.90
CA ILE A 108 10.37 8.22 3.06
C ILE A 108 11.71 8.19 3.80
N ALA A 109 12.83 8.09 3.07
CA ALA A 109 14.16 8.08 3.66
C ALA A 109 14.51 9.42 4.35
N CYS A 110 14.09 10.56 3.81
CA CYS A 110 14.25 11.86 4.46
C CYS A 110 13.45 11.95 5.76
N TRP A 111 12.20 11.46 5.77
CA TRP A 111 11.40 11.42 6.99
C TRP A 111 11.98 10.45 8.04
N ASP A 112 12.58 9.35 7.61
CA ASP A 112 13.30 8.43 8.51
C ASP A 112 14.49 9.15 9.18
N ILE A 113 15.32 9.88 8.40
CA ILE A 113 16.41 10.71 8.93
C ILE A 113 15.86 11.77 9.88
N ALA A 114 14.79 12.47 9.51
CA ALA A 114 14.20 13.51 10.33
C ALA A 114 13.72 12.96 11.68
N GLY A 115 13.13 11.77 11.69
CA GLY A 115 12.75 11.06 12.92
C GLY A 115 13.95 10.68 13.78
N LYS A 116 14.98 10.13 13.18
CA LYS A 116 16.24 9.76 13.86
C LYS A 116 16.95 10.99 14.44
N ALA A 117 17.05 12.06 13.68
CA ALA A 117 17.66 13.32 14.12
C ALA A 117 16.93 13.96 15.31
N ARG A 118 15.62 13.78 15.41
CA ARG A 118 14.78 14.32 16.50
C ARG A 118 14.52 13.31 17.63
N GLY A 119 15.04 12.09 17.55
CA GLY A 119 14.80 11.04 18.54
C GLY A 119 13.34 10.61 18.66
N ALA A 120 12.56 10.70 17.58
CA ALA A 120 11.11 10.45 17.58
C ALA A 120 10.69 9.59 16.38
N PRO A 121 9.65 8.75 16.52
CA PRO A 121 9.05 8.06 15.39
C PRO A 121 8.40 9.06 14.41
N VAL A 122 8.39 8.72 13.12
CA VAL A 122 7.88 9.60 12.06
C VAL A 122 6.43 10.06 12.34
N ALA A 123 5.57 9.19 12.83
CA ALA A 123 4.18 9.52 13.16
C ALA A 123 4.05 10.72 14.11
N ARG A 124 4.99 10.92 15.03
CA ARG A 124 5.01 12.09 15.91
C ARG A 124 5.37 13.38 15.18
N LEU A 125 6.23 13.29 14.17
CA LEU A 125 6.60 14.45 13.34
C LEU A 125 5.45 14.85 12.40
N LEU A 126 4.59 13.87 12.02
CA LEU A 126 3.41 14.10 11.19
C LEU A 126 2.20 14.70 11.94
N GLY A 127 2.38 15.09 13.20
CA GLY A 127 1.34 15.71 14.02
C GLY A 127 0.91 14.89 15.23
N GLY A 128 1.35 13.63 15.35
CA GLY A 128 1.08 12.77 16.49
C GLY A 128 0.49 11.42 16.12
N MET A 129 0.40 10.56 17.13
CA MET A 129 -0.11 9.19 16.95
C MET A 129 -1.56 9.12 17.44
N PHE A 130 -2.51 8.90 16.54
CA PHE A 130 -3.92 8.63 16.89
C PHE A 130 -4.14 7.21 17.42
N ARG A 131 -3.20 6.29 17.12
CA ARG A 131 -3.23 4.89 17.56
C ARG A 131 -1.84 4.33 17.80
N SER A 132 -1.71 3.44 18.79
CA SER A 132 -0.44 2.73 19.10
C SER A 132 -0.34 1.37 18.42
N ARG A 133 -1.46 0.84 17.95
CA ARG A 133 -1.58 -0.40 17.17
C ARG A 133 -2.69 -0.26 16.13
N VAL A 134 -2.64 -1.08 15.11
CA VAL A 134 -3.67 -1.10 14.06
C VAL A 134 -4.18 -2.52 13.86
N GLN A 135 -5.50 -2.65 13.63
CA GLN A 135 -6.10 -3.91 13.26
C GLN A 135 -5.71 -4.26 11.82
N ALA A 136 -5.21 -5.49 11.62
CA ALA A 136 -4.83 -5.99 10.31
C ALA A 136 -5.97 -6.79 9.67
N TYR A 137 -6.13 -6.66 8.36
CA TYR A 137 -6.87 -7.63 7.56
C TYR A 137 -5.90 -8.49 6.76
N ALA A 138 -6.23 -9.79 6.62
CA ALA A 138 -5.43 -10.69 5.80
C ALA A 138 -5.69 -10.39 4.32
N THR A 139 -4.63 -10.10 3.56
CA THR A 139 -4.65 -10.14 2.10
C THR A 139 -3.80 -11.28 1.60
N GLY A 140 -4.14 -11.81 0.46
CA GLY A 140 -3.61 -13.01 -0.13
C GLY A 140 -4.61 -13.49 -1.16
N PHE A 141 -5.15 -14.69 -0.98
CA PHE A 141 -6.20 -15.25 -1.84
C PHE A 141 -5.82 -15.23 -3.33
N TYR A 142 -4.52 -15.30 -3.58
CA TYR A 142 -4.00 -15.35 -4.93
C TYR A 142 -4.32 -16.67 -5.59
N ARG A 143 -4.47 -16.66 -6.91
CA ARG A 143 -4.64 -17.88 -7.70
C ARG A 143 -3.30 -18.56 -7.92
N VAL A 144 -3.27 -19.87 -7.78
CA VAL A 144 -2.10 -20.71 -8.08
C VAL A 144 -2.30 -21.59 -9.31
N ARG A 145 -3.56 -21.72 -9.79
CA ARG A 145 -3.93 -22.42 -11.02
C ARG A 145 -4.73 -21.54 -12.00
N GLY A 146 -5.13 -20.35 -11.56
CA GLY A 146 -5.96 -19.39 -12.29
C GLY A 146 -7.43 -19.45 -11.91
N GLN A 147 -8.21 -20.33 -12.49
CA GLN A 147 -9.65 -20.47 -12.20
C GLN A 147 -9.97 -21.76 -11.42
N GLY A 148 -11.18 -21.86 -10.86
CA GLY A 148 -11.69 -23.08 -10.23
C GLY A 148 -11.07 -23.39 -8.87
N GLU A 149 -10.62 -22.38 -8.11
CA GLU A 149 -9.93 -22.56 -6.84
C GLU A 149 -10.80 -22.26 -5.60
N ALA A 150 -12.12 -22.31 -5.72
CA ALA A 150 -13.05 -21.92 -4.67
C ALA A 150 -12.79 -22.62 -3.32
N ALA A 151 -12.60 -23.93 -3.32
CA ALA A 151 -12.35 -24.70 -2.09
C ALA A 151 -11.04 -24.30 -1.41
N ARG A 152 -9.94 -24.14 -2.17
CA ARG A 152 -8.64 -23.73 -1.62
C ARG A 152 -8.71 -22.33 -0.99
N LEU A 153 -9.41 -21.38 -1.62
CA LEU A 153 -9.54 -20.02 -1.10
C LEU A 153 -10.48 -19.98 0.12
N ALA A 154 -11.47 -20.85 0.17
CA ALA A 154 -12.31 -21.03 1.37
C ALA A 154 -11.51 -21.55 2.56
N GLU A 155 -10.64 -22.56 2.35
CA GLU A 155 -9.71 -23.04 3.37
C GLU A 155 -8.72 -21.96 3.81
N GLU A 156 -8.26 -21.11 2.89
CA GLU A 156 -7.39 -19.98 3.19
C GLU A 156 -8.09 -18.97 4.12
N ALA A 157 -9.37 -18.62 3.84
CA ALA A 157 -10.16 -17.76 4.69
C ALA A 157 -10.30 -18.32 6.11
N ALA A 158 -10.68 -19.59 6.25
CA ALA A 158 -10.82 -20.25 7.55
C ALA A 158 -9.49 -20.25 8.32
N ARG A 159 -8.36 -20.49 7.65
CA ARG A 159 -7.02 -20.46 8.24
C ARG A 159 -6.65 -19.06 8.75
N HIS A 160 -6.98 -17.99 8.02
CA HIS A 160 -6.71 -16.62 8.46
C HIS A 160 -7.50 -16.28 9.73
N LEU A 161 -8.77 -16.66 9.80
CA LEU A 161 -9.57 -16.48 11.01
C LEU A 161 -8.99 -17.27 12.20
N ALA A 162 -8.58 -18.52 11.99
CA ALA A 162 -7.92 -19.32 13.02
C ALA A 162 -6.59 -18.70 13.51
N ASN A 163 -5.90 -17.93 12.65
CA ASN A 163 -4.69 -17.18 12.98
C ASN A 163 -4.98 -15.82 13.63
N GLY A 164 -6.23 -15.52 13.98
CA GLY A 164 -6.64 -14.35 14.73
C GLY A 164 -6.99 -13.11 13.90
N PHE A 165 -6.95 -13.18 12.57
CA PHE A 165 -7.52 -12.11 11.75
C PHE A 165 -9.03 -12.06 11.93
N THR A 166 -9.60 -10.86 11.92
CA THR A 166 -11.04 -10.64 12.01
C THR A 166 -11.64 -10.13 10.71
N ALA A 167 -10.77 -9.81 9.75
CA ALA A 167 -11.11 -9.31 8.42
C ALA A 167 -10.14 -9.88 7.37
N TYR A 168 -10.59 -9.99 6.13
CA TYR A 168 -9.79 -10.46 4.99
C TYR A 168 -10.24 -9.83 3.68
N LYS A 169 -9.32 -9.74 2.71
CA LYS A 169 -9.55 -9.24 1.34
C LYS A 169 -9.34 -10.36 0.33
N VAL A 170 -10.40 -10.70 -0.42
CA VAL A 170 -10.39 -11.77 -1.43
C VAL A 170 -10.05 -11.17 -2.79
N LYS A 171 -9.04 -11.69 -3.46
CA LYS A 171 -8.69 -11.34 -4.84
C LYS A 171 -9.63 -12.03 -5.82
N LEU A 172 -10.33 -11.23 -6.61
CA LEU A 172 -11.29 -11.61 -7.64
C LEU A 172 -10.86 -11.08 -9.01
N GLY A 173 -11.78 -11.05 -9.99
CA GLY A 173 -11.46 -10.57 -11.33
C GLY A 173 -11.08 -11.67 -12.31
N PHE A 174 -11.50 -12.91 -12.03
CA PHE A 174 -11.23 -14.08 -12.87
C PHE A 174 -12.46 -14.54 -13.66
N GLY A 175 -13.48 -13.68 -13.73
CA GLY A 175 -14.77 -13.93 -14.36
C GLY A 175 -15.88 -14.10 -13.33
N ILE A 176 -17.04 -13.48 -13.59
CA ILE A 176 -18.14 -13.36 -12.60
C ILE A 176 -18.55 -14.72 -12.05
N ALA A 177 -18.66 -15.75 -12.88
CA ALA A 177 -19.08 -17.08 -12.44
C ALA A 177 -18.07 -17.73 -11.46
N ASP A 178 -16.76 -17.60 -11.73
CA ASP A 178 -15.69 -18.09 -10.86
C ASP A 178 -15.63 -17.27 -9.55
N ASP A 179 -15.71 -15.95 -9.65
CA ASP A 179 -15.69 -15.04 -8.52
C ASP A 179 -16.86 -15.30 -7.54
N LEU A 180 -18.06 -15.51 -8.07
CA LEU A 180 -19.23 -15.86 -7.25
C LEU A 180 -19.11 -17.24 -6.60
N ALA A 181 -18.53 -18.21 -7.32
CA ALA A 181 -18.27 -19.54 -6.75
C ALA A 181 -17.27 -19.45 -5.59
N VAL A 182 -16.22 -18.65 -5.74
CA VAL A 182 -15.24 -18.38 -4.67
C VAL A 182 -15.92 -17.72 -3.47
N MET A 183 -16.67 -16.64 -3.68
CA MET A 183 -17.31 -15.92 -2.58
C MET A 183 -18.36 -16.74 -1.85
N ARG A 184 -19.07 -17.65 -2.56
CA ARG A 184 -19.97 -18.61 -1.93
C ARG A 184 -19.22 -19.59 -1.03
N ALA A 185 -18.16 -20.20 -1.53
CA ALA A 185 -17.34 -21.14 -0.76
C ALA A 185 -16.67 -20.47 0.45
N VAL A 186 -16.16 -19.24 0.30
CA VAL A 186 -15.60 -18.45 1.39
C VAL A 186 -16.67 -18.15 2.45
N GLN A 187 -17.89 -17.80 2.05
CA GLN A 187 -19.00 -17.53 2.97
C GLN A 187 -19.38 -18.77 3.79
N GLU A 188 -19.41 -19.94 3.15
CA GLU A 188 -19.69 -21.22 3.80
C GLU A 188 -18.61 -21.61 4.82
N ALA A 189 -17.33 -21.39 4.50
CA ALA A 189 -16.20 -21.77 5.33
C ALA A 189 -15.89 -20.76 6.45
N ALA A 190 -15.98 -19.48 6.16
CA ALA A 190 -15.56 -18.40 7.06
C ALA A 190 -16.73 -17.66 7.73
N GLY A 191 -17.96 -17.92 7.31
CA GLY A 191 -19.14 -17.24 7.86
C GLY A 191 -19.19 -15.75 7.50
N LYS A 192 -19.87 -14.96 8.36
CA LYS A 192 -20.10 -13.53 8.12
C LYS A 192 -19.06 -12.64 8.81
N HIS A 193 -17.79 -12.94 8.63
CA HIS A 193 -16.71 -12.05 9.06
C HIS A 193 -16.59 -10.82 8.15
N GLU A 194 -15.92 -9.78 8.60
CA GLU A 194 -15.69 -8.58 7.80
C GLU A 194 -14.81 -8.93 6.59
N ALA A 195 -15.33 -8.70 5.40
CA ALA A 195 -14.67 -9.05 4.16
C ALA A 195 -14.58 -7.85 3.22
N MET A 196 -13.55 -7.84 2.41
CA MET A 196 -13.35 -6.96 1.27
C MET A 196 -13.12 -7.82 0.02
N ILE A 197 -13.40 -7.26 -1.13
CA ILE A 197 -13.01 -7.85 -2.42
C ILE A 197 -12.16 -6.86 -3.21
N ASP A 198 -11.29 -7.41 -4.04
CA ASP A 198 -10.42 -6.63 -4.91
C ASP A 198 -10.34 -7.31 -6.28
N THR A 199 -10.79 -6.61 -7.31
CA THR A 199 -10.76 -7.12 -8.68
C THR A 199 -9.58 -6.59 -9.49
N ASN A 200 -8.74 -5.71 -8.92
CA ASN A 200 -7.61 -5.10 -9.59
C ASN A 200 -7.97 -4.66 -11.02
N HIS A 201 -9.03 -3.83 -11.13
CA HIS A 201 -9.52 -3.21 -12.36
C HIS A 201 -9.84 -4.18 -13.52
N ALA A 202 -10.24 -5.42 -13.23
CA ALA A 202 -10.47 -6.45 -14.26
C ALA A 202 -11.77 -6.29 -15.05
N TYR A 203 -12.73 -5.51 -14.56
CA TYR A 203 -14.07 -5.45 -15.15
C TYR A 203 -14.39 -4.12 -15.82
N GLY A 204 -15.31 -4.15 -16.76
CA GLY A 204 -16.04 -2.97 -17.19
C GLY A 204 -17.18 -2.64 -16.23
N VAL A 205 -17.76 -1.42 -16.34
CA VAL A 205 -18.78 -0.89 -15.43
C VAL A 205 -19.98 -1.85 -15.24
N ALA A 206 -20.52 -2.39 -16.33
CA ALA A 206 -21.68 -3.27 -16.29
C ALA A 206 -21.41 -4.56 -15.48
N ASP A 207 -20.24 -5.18 -15.71
CA ASP A 207 -19.85 -6.42 -15.02
C ASP A 207 -19.47 -6.16 -13.56
N ALA A 208 -18.82 -5.03 -13.26
CA ALA A 208 -18.53 -4.62 -11.89
C ALA A 208 -19.80 -4.39 -11.08
N ILE A 209 -20.79 -3.70 -11.66
CA ILE A 209 -22.12 -3.51 -11.02
C ILE A 209 -22.83 -4.85 -10.84
N ARG A 210 -22.79 -5.71 -11.85
CA ARG A 210 -23.41 -7.04 -11.78
C ARG A 210 -22.80 -7.87 -10.65
N LEU A 211 -21.47 -7.98 -10.59
CA LEU A 211 -20.77 -8.72 -9.52
C LEU A 211 -21.15 -8.17 -8.13
N GLY A 212 -21.08 -6.84 -7.96
CA GLY A 212 -21.43 -6.21 -6.69
C GLY A 212 -22.86 -6.51 -6.23
N ARG A 213 -23.84 -6.40 -7.12
CA ARG A 213 -25.25 -6.70 -6.82
C ARG A 213 -25.48 -8.17 -6.48
N GLU A 214 -24.91 -9.10 -7.25
CA GLU A 214 -25.02 -10.52 -6.97
C GLU A 214 -24.41 -10.88 -5.61
N LEU A 215 -23.31 -10.24 -5.20
CA LEU A 215 -22.76 -10.40 -3.85
C LEU A 215 -23.66 -9.81 -2.76
N GLU A 216 -24.23 -8.63 -2.99
CA GLU A 216 -25.22 -8.03 -2.06
C GLU A 216 -26.46 -8.92 -1.90
N ASP A 217 -26.97 -9.52 -2.99
CA ASP A 217 -28.10 -10.46 -3.01
C ASP A 217 -27.76 -11.78 -2.30
N MET A 218 -26.50 -12.24 -2.35
CA MET A 218 -26.00 -13.37 -1.55
C MET A 218 -25.90 -13.04 -0.04
N GLY A 219 -26.17 -11.80 0.36
CA GLY A 219 -26.15 -11.33 1.73
C GLY A 219 -24.79 -10.86 2.22
N TRP A 220 -23.81 -10.67 1.35
CA TRP A 220 -22.56 -10.04 1.72
C TRP A 220 -22.79 -8.58 2.18
N ARG A 221 -22.04 -8.17 3.20
CA ARG A 221 -21.94 -6.78 3.67
C ARG A 221 -20.48 -6.44 3.69
N LEU A 222 -19.92 -6.27 2.47
CA LEU A 222 -18.50 -5.99 2.27
C LEU A 222 -18.12 -4.64 2.90
N ARG A 223 -16.93 -4.59 3.48
CA ARG A 223 -16.37 -3.33 3.96
C ARG A 223 -16.07 -2.38 2.79
N TRP A 224 -15.55 -2.95 1.67
CA TRP A 224 -15.43 -2.27 0.38
C TRP A 224 -15.26 -3.25 -0.78
N TYR A 225 -15.51 -2.74 -1.97
CA TYR A 225 -15.15 -3.32 -3.25
C TYR A 225 -14.01 -2.46 -3.84
N GLU A 226 -12.81 -3.03 -3.98
CA GLU A 226 -11.57 -2.38 -4.41
C GLU A 226 -11.37 -2.55 -5.92
N GLU A 227 -10.99 -1.45 -6.58
CA GLU A 227 -10.66 -1.36 -8.00
C GLU A 227 -11.64 -2.09 -8.94
N PRO A 228 -12.94 -1.72 -8.94
CA PRO A 228 -13.95 -2.40 -9.76
C PRO A 228 -13.73 -2.25 -11.26
N VAL A 229 -13.18 -1.11 -11.71
CA VAL A 229 -12.92 -0.75 -13.12
C VAL A 229 -11.53 -0.13 -13.25
N VAL A 230 -11.06 0.10 -14.49
CA VAL A 230 -9.74 0.73 -14.72
C VAL A 230 -9.69 2.13 -14.09
N GLN A 231 -8.54 2.47 -13.51
CA GLN A 231 -8.37 3.69 -12.71
C GLN A 231 -8.54 4.99 -13.51
N GLU A 232 -8.38 4.96 -14.83
CA GLU A 232 -8.60 6.09 -15.70
C GLU A 232 -10.08 6.40 -15.93
N ASP A 233 -10.99 5.44 -15.70
CA ASP A 233 -12.44 5.61 -15.87
C ASP A 233 -13.10 6.17 -14.60
N LEU A 234 -12.84 7.44 -14.30
CA LEU A 234 -13.41 8.13 -13.16
C LEU A 234 -14.95 8.18 -13.20
N ALA A 235 -15.52 8.27 -14.41
CA ALA A 235 -16.97 8.28 -14.59
C ALA A 235 -17.56 6.88 -14.27
N GLY A 236 -16.90 5.82 -14.74
CA GLY A 236 -17.28 4.43 -14.43
C GLY A 236 -17.19 4.13 -12.94
N TYR A 237 -16.12 4.56 -12.26
CA TYR A 237 -16.03 4.45 -10.79
C TYR A 237 -17.24 5.13 -10.11
N ALA A 238 -17.57 6.36 -10.50
CA ALA A 238 -18.70 7.09 -9.94
C ALA A 238 -20.05 6.42 -10.25
N GLU A 239 -20.17 5.73 -11.39
CA GLU A 239 -21.37 4.96 -11.75
C GLU A 239 -21.48 3.71 -10.88
N VAL A 240 -20.44 2.91 -10.75
CA VAL A 240 -20.39 1.72 -9.87
C VAL A 240 -20.72 2.12 -8.44
N ARG A 241 -20.09 3.18 -7.92
CA ARG A 241 -20.34 3.70 -6.57
C ARG A 241 -21.78 4.09 -6.32
N ARG A 242 -22.47 4.69 -7.32
CA ARG A 242 -23.90 5.02 -7.20
C ARG A 242 -24.83 3.82 -7.28
N ALA A 243 -24.39 2.75 -7.97
CA ALA A 243 -25.22 1.58 -8.24
C ALA A 243 -25.23 0.54 -7.10
N LEU A 244 -24.23 0.58 -6.20
CA LEU A 244 -24.04 -0.39 -5.13
C LEU A 244 -24.21 0.25 -3.74
N ALA A 245 -24.65 -0.56 -2.77
CA ALA A 245 -24.65 -0.20 -1.35
C ALA A 245 -23.26 -0.44 -0.73
N THR A 246 -22.47 -1.31 -1.33
CA THR A 246 -21.08 -1.60 -0.94
C THR A 246 -20.19 -0.40 -1.23
N PRO A 247 -19.41 0.10 -0.24
CA PRO A 247 -18.47 1.19 -0.46
C PRO A 247 -17.43 0.84 -1.52
N ILE A 248 -17.04 1.81 -2.34
CA ILE A 248 -16.02 1.65 -3.38
C ILE A 248 -14.68 2.20 -2.89
N ALA A 249 -13.64 1.38 -3.03
CA ALA A 249 -12.26 1.73 -2.69
C ALA A 249 -11.36 1.69 -3.92
N GLY A 250 -10.25 2.44 -3.87
CA GLY A 250 -9.24 2.44 -4.91
C GLY A 250 -8.21 3.54 -4.71
N GLY A 251 -7.24 3.60 -5.63
CA GLY A 251 -6.19 4.60 -5.62
C GLY A 251 -4.81 4.04 -5.28
N GLU A 252 -4.63 2.73 -5.18
CA GLU A 252 -3.31 2.11 -5.04
C GLU A 252 -2.40 2.39 -6.25
N ASN A 253 -3.01 2.61 -7.42
CA ASN A 253 -2.35 2.96 -8.67
C ASN A 253 -2.47 4.45 -9.03
N GLU A 254 -2.85 5.32 -8.07
CA GLU A 254 -2.94 6.76 -8.29
C GLU A 254 -1.81 7.51 -7.57
N TYR A 255 -1.44 8.65 -8.11
CA TYR A 255 -0.21 9.37 -7.78
C TYR A 255 -0.52 10.80 -7.37
N THR A 256 0.15 11.26 -6.31
CA THR A 256 0.14 12.63 -5.79
C THR A 256 -1.25 13.17 -5.43
N ALA A 257 -1.30 14.31 -4.78
CA ALA A 257 -2.55 15.00 -4.48
C ALA A 257 -3.33 15.43 -5.74
N PHE A 258 -2.65 15.53 -6.91
CA PHE A 258 -3.31 15.92 -8.16
C PHE A 258 -4.24 14.82 -8.68
N GLY A 259 -3.78 13.56 -8.71
CA GLY A 259 -4.63 12.45 -9.13
C GLY A 259 -5.77 12.19 -8.15
N PHE A 260 -5.49 12.24 -6.86
CA PHE A 260 -6.54 12.07 -5.84
C PHE A 260 -7.55 13.20 -5.83
N ARG A 261 -7.16 14.45 -6.16
CA ARG A 261 -8.11 15.55 -6.38
C ARG A 261 -9.14 15.17 -7.44
N ASP A 262 -8.69 14.58 -8.54
CA ASP A 262 -9.58 14.25 -9.67
C ASP A 262 -10.54 13.10 -9.29
N LEU A 263 -10.04 12.07 -8.58
CA LEU A 263 -10.87 11.00 -7.99
C LEU A 263 -11.95 11.56 -7.04
N PHE A 264 -11.58 12.49 -6.16
CA PHE A 264 -12.52 13.06 -5.19
C PHE A 264 -13.52 14.02 -5.85
N ALA A 265 -13.08 14.84 -6.81
CA ALA A 265 -13.96 15.71 -7.58
C ALA A 265 -15.00 14.94 -8.40
N ALA A 266 -14.60 13.80 -8.99
CA ALA A 266 -15.50 12.89 -9.69
C ALA A 266 -16.42 12.12 -8.74
N ARG A 267 -16.21 12.17 -7.42
CA ARG A 267 -16.90 11.33 -6.43
C ARG A 267 -16.78 9.84 -6.74
N ALA A 268 -15.61 9.44 -7.18
CA ALA A 268 -15.30 8.09 -7.63
C ALA A 268 -15.21 7.08 -6.46
N LEU A 269 -14.78 7.52 -5.28
CA LEU A 269 -14.44 6.66 -4.14
C LEU A 269 -15.20 7.04 -2.87
N ASP A 270 -15.44 6.04 -2.01
CA ASP A 270 -15.78 6.19 -0.59
C ASP A 270 -14.53 6.07 0.29
N ILE A 271 -13.56 5.26 -0.17
CA ILE A 271 -12.31 4.97 0.54
C ILE A 271 -11.16 5.15 -0.45
N ALA A 272 -10.23 6.04 -0.12
CA ALA A 272 -9.00 6.25 -0.88
C ALA A 272 -7.87 5.40 -0.31
N GLN A 273 -7.12 4.74 -1.19
CA GLN A 273 -6.06 3.80 -0.83
C GLN A 273 -4.70 4.22 -1.40
N PRO A 274 -4.18 5.43 -1.06
CA PRO A 274 -2.84 5.79 -1.50
C PRO A 274 -1.83 4.79 -0.95
N ASP A 275 -0.94 4.29 -1.79
CA ASP A 275 0.24 3.57 -1.33
C ASP A 275 1.38 4.56 -1.08
N LEU A 276 1.95 4.53 0.12
CA LEU A 276 3.00 5.47 0.52
C LEU A 276 4.25 5.35 -0.36
N CYS A 277 4.55 4.13 -0.84
CA CYS A 277 5.71 3.84 -1.66
C CYS A 277 5.50 4.14 -3.16
N ILE A 278 4.29 4.59 -3.54
CA ILE A 278 3.93 4.97 -4.93
C ILE A 278 3.47 6.42 -5.03
N ALA A 279 2.61 6.86 -4.10
CA ALA A 279 1.84 8.10 -4.26
C ALA A 279 2.63 9.38 -3.97
N GLY A 280 3.92 9.27 -3.64
CA GLY A 280 4.81 10.42 -3.38
C GLY A 280 5.29 10.53 -1.93
N GLY A 281 5.31 9.44 -1.17
CA GLY A 281 5.83 9.37 0.20
C GLY A 281 4.93 10.04 1.23
N PHE A 282 5.47 10.29 2.41
CA PHE A 282 4.76 10.96 3.50
C PHE A 282 4.28 12.36 3.11
N THR A 283 5.13 13.11 2.40
CA THR A 283 4.84 14.49 2.00
C THR A 283 3.57 14.57 1.16
N ALA A 284 3.46 13.81 0.08
CA ALA A 284 2.28 13.83 -0.78
C ALA A 284 1.05 13.18 -0.09
N CYS A 285 1.25 12.06 0.63
CA CYS A 285 0.16 11.34 1.26
C CYS A 285 -0.52 12.13 2.39
N ARG A 286 0.20 13.00 3.11
CA ARG A 286 -0.41 13.94 4.06
C ARG A 286 -1.41 14.88 3.38
N HIS A 287 -1.06 15.41 2.21
CA HIS A 287 -1.95 16.25 1.43
C HIS A 287 -3.17 15.47 0.92
N ILE A 288 -2.98 14.21 0.52
CA ILE A 288 -4.08 13.32 0.12
C ILE A 288 -5.05 13.08 1.28
N VAL A 289 -4.56 12.86 2.51
CA VAL A 289 -5.41 12.70 3.69
C VAL A 289 -6.25 13.95 3.94
N ALA A 290 -5.61 15.12 3.95
CA ALA A 290 -6.31 16.40 4.18
C ALA A 290 -7.38 16.66 3.12
N LEU A 291 -7.05 16.39 1.86
CA LEU A 291 -7.97 16.53 0.73
C LEU A 291 -9.12 15.51 0.81
N GLY A 292 -8.84 14.25 1.11
CA GLY A 292 -9.84 13.21 1.30
C GLY A 292 -10.85 13.57 2.40
N HIS A 293 -10.37 13.99 3.56
CA HIS A 293 -11.24 14.42 4.65
C HIS A 293 -12.11 15.63 4.27
N ALA A 294 -11.58 16.60 3.52
CA ALA A 294 -12.35 17.75 3.04
C ALA A 294 -13.46 17.33 2.05
N HIS A 295 -13.30 16.21 1.34
CA HIS A 295 -14.31 15.63 0.45
C HIS A 295 -15.18 14.55 1.11
N GLY A 296 -15.01 14.27 2.41
CA GLY A 296 -15.74 13.22 3.13
C GLY A 296 -15.33 11.80 2.74
N VAL A 297 -14.12 11.62 2.20
CA VAL A 297 -13.56 10.33 1.79
C VAL A 297 -12.61 9.83 2.89
N GLN A 298 -12.81 8.59 3.33
CA GLN A 298 -11.90 7.92 4.26
C GLN A 298 -10.59 7.55 3.55
N VAL A 299 -9.46 7.70 4.23
CA VAL A 299 -8.18 7.20 3.72
C VAL A 299 -7.81 5.92 4.46
N ASN A 300 -7.59 4.82 3.74
CA ASN A 300 -7.14 3.54 4.25
C ASN A 300 -6.02 3.01 3.32
N PRO A 301 -4.74 3.27 3.63
CA PRO A 301 -3.65 3.01 2.70
C PRO A 301 -3.56 1.57 2.21
N HIS A 302 -3.20 1.40 0.94
CA HIS A 302 -2.70 0.14 0.39
C HIS A 302 -1.31 -0.15 0.95
N VAL A 303 -1.00 -1.41 1.28
CA VAL A 303 0.31 -1.82 1.83
C VAL A 303 0.71 -3.21 1.32
N TRP A 304 1.57 -3.26 0.31
CA TRP A 304 2.08 -4.52 -0.25
C TRP A 304 3.61 -4.55 -0.41
N ALA A 305 4.31 -3.75 0.37
CA ALA A 305 5.74 -3.49 0.32
C ALA A 305 6.60 -4.49 1.12
N SER A 306 7.93 -4.28 1.10
CA SER A 306 8.88 -4.91 2.02
C SER A 306 8.68 -4.41 3.47
N ALA A 307 9.54 -4.86 4.38
CA ALA A 307 9.51 -4.38 5.78
C ALA A 307 9.74 -2.86 5.90
N VAL A 308 10.46 -2.24 4.96
CA VAL A 308 10.69 -0.78 4.96
C VAL A 308 9.39 -0.03 4.65
N GLY A 309 8.72 -0.38 3.55
CA GLY A 309 7.44 0.25 3.19
C GLY A 309 6.33 -0.10 4.19
N GLN A 310 6.33 -1.32 4.76
CA GLN A 310 5.38 -1.69 5.81
C GLN A 310 5.58 -0.83 7.07
N ALA A 311 6.82 -0.60 7.50
CA ALA A 311 7.13 0.27 8.64
C ALA A 311 6.71 1.73 8.36
N ALA A 312 7.02 2.23 7.16
CA ALA A 312 6.60 3.56 6.73
C ALA A 312 5.06 3.70 6.74
N SER A 313 4.35 2.71 6.18
CA SER A 313 2.89 2.70 6.17
C SER A 313 2.29 2.64 7.58
N LEU A 314 2.89 1.90 8.51
CA LEU A 314 2.48 1.89 9.91
C LEU A 314 2.66 3.26 10.58
N GLN A 315 3.77 3.95 10.35
CA GLN A 315 3.97 5.33 10.83
C GLN A 315 2.92 6.28 10.24
N PHE A 316 2.61 6.13 8.96
CA PHE A 316 1.60 6.94 8.29
C PHE A 316 0.20 6.66 8.84
N ILE A 317 -0.23 5.39 8.91
CA ILE A 317 -1.52 4.99 9.48
C ILE A 317 -1.68 5.51 10.92
N ALA A 318 -0.61 5.46 11.71
CA ALA A 318 -0.64 5.98 13.07
C ALA A 318 -0.98 7.48 13.13
N SER A 319 -0.59 8.25 12.11
CA SER A 319 -0.79 9.70 12.04
C SER A 319 -2.12 10.14 11.40
N ILE A 320 -2.89 9.22 10.79
CA ILE A 320 -4.15 9.55 10.13
C ILE A 320 -5.29 9.62 11.17
N PRO A 321 -6.00 10.75 11.31
CA PRO A 321 -7.20 10.80 12.13
C PRO A 321 -8.34 10.00 11.50
N VAL A 322 -9.33 9.60 12.29
CA VAL A 322 -10.57 9.01 11.76
C VAL A 322 -11.38 10.11 11.07
N ALA A 323 -11.78 9.88 9.83
CA ALA A 323 -12.49 10.89 9.03
C ALA A 323 -13.84 11.29 9.66
N ASN A 324 -14.61 10.30 10.11
CA ASN A 324 -15.92 10.52 10.73
C ASN A 324 -15.84 10.16 12.22
N HIS A 325 -15.74 11.19 13.06
CA HIS A 325 -15.68 11.00 14.51
C HIS A 325 -17.03 10.48 15.04
N ALA A 326 -16.99 9.39 15.76
CA ALA A 326 -18.13 8.78 16.43
C ALA A 326 -17.66 8.11 17.74
N LEU A 327 -18.61 7.75 18.61
CA LEU A 327 -18.28 7.03 19.85
C LEU A 327 -17.61 5.66 19.56
N PHE A 328 -18.08 4.99 18.50
CA PHE A 328 -17.51 3.74 17.98
C PHE A 328 -17.20 3.92 16.48
N PRO A 329 -16.09 4.59 16.13
CA PRO A 329 -15.77 4.89 14.74
C PRO A 329 -15.32 3.62 14.02
N ARG A 330 -15.54 3.59 12.70
CA ARG A 330 -14.95 2.61 11.82
C ARG A 330 -13.49 3.02 11.55
N ASP A 331 -12.53 2.40 12.25
CA ASP A 331 -11.12 2.78 12.17
C ASP A 331 -10.44 2.25 10.88
N ILE A 332 -9.26 2.78 10.60
CA ILE A 332 -8.39 2.38 9.51
C ILE A 332 -7.84 0.98 9.80
N LEU A 333 -7.77 0.15 8.77
CA LEU A 333 -7.14 -1.17 8.84
C LEU A 333 -5.78 -1.17 8.15
N LEU A 334 -4.89 -2.05 8.61
CA LEU A 334 -3.64 -2.36 7.91
C LEU A 334 -3.87 -3.50 6.94
N GLU A 335 -3.51 -3.32 5.68
CA GLU A 335 -3.34 -4.42 4.75
C GLU A 335 -2.14 -5.27 5.18
N PHE A 336 -2.39 -6.55 5.42
CA PHE A 336 -1.36 -7.49 5.83
C PHE A 336 -1.29 -8.66 4.85
N ASP A 337 -0.39 -8.55 3.87
CA ASP A 337 -0.16 -9.63 2.93
C ASP A 337 0.42 -10.85 3.66
N THR A 338 -0.27 -11.97 3.54
CA THR A 338 0.05 -13.24 4.21
C THR A 338 0.86 -14.20 3.34
N SER A 339 1.14 -13.83 2.11
CA SER A 339 1.97 -14.62 1.21
C SER A 339 3.47 -14.50 1.56
N SER A 340 4.27 -15.49 1.14
CA SER A 340 5.71 -15.48 1.40
C SER A 340 6.39 -14.26 0.76
N HIS A 341 7.17 -13.55 1.57
CA HIS A 341 7.87 -12.34 1.16
C HIS A 341 9.17 -12.17 1.97
N PRO A 342 10.32 -12.65 1.47
CA PRO A 342 11.56 -12.67 2.25
C PRO A 342 12.03 -11.30 2.70
N PHE A 343 11.73 -10.24 1.94
CA PHE A 343 12.10 -8.85 2.30
C PHE A 343 11.20 -8.26 3.39
N ARG A 344 10.02 -8.84 3.64
CA ARG A 344 9.17 -8.46 4.76
C ARG A 344 9.51 -9.27 6.02
N GLU A 345 9.89 -10.52 5.83
CA GLU A 345 10.10 -11.47 6.91
C GLU A 345 11.49 -11.37 7.54
N HIS A 346 12.51 -10.97 6.74
CA HIS A 346 13.92 -11.08 7.15
C HIS A 346 14.74 -9.81 7.00
N LEU A 347 14.23 -8.77 6.31
CA LEU A 347 15.01 -7.57 6.01
C LEU A 347 15.33 -6.70 7.22
N THR A 348 14.61 -6.87 8.33
CA THR A 348 14.78 -6.05 9.54
C THR A 348 15.04 -6.90 10.76
N ASP A 349 15.70 -6.31 11.75
CA ASP A 349 16.01 -6.92 13.05
C ASP A 349 14.74 -7.36 13.82
N THR A 350 13.66 -6.64 13.61
CA THR A 350 12.37 -6.89 14.27
C THR A 350 11.26 -6.93 13.22
N PRO A 351 10.91 -8.12 12.70
CA PRO A 351 9.81 -8.26 11.76
C PRO A 351 8.49 -7.75 12.33
N LEU A 352 7.77 -6.97 11.54
CA LEU A 352 6.46 -6.43 11.89
C LEU A 352 5.40 -7.52 11.74
N ARG A 353 5.02 -8.14 12.85
CA ARG A 353 4.12 -9.30 12.88
C ARG A 353 2.76 -8.94 13.46
N GLN A 354 1.72 -9.55 12.91
CA GLN A 354 0.41 -9.52 13.54
C GLN A 354 0.35 -10.49 14.74
N ARG A 355 -0.41 -10.10 15.78
CA ARG A 355 -0.73 -10.93 16.95
C ARG A 355 -2.20 -10.74 17.28
N GLY A 356 -3.00 -11.79 17.12
CA GLY A 356 -4.43 -11.72 17.35
C GLY A 356 -5.15 -10.68 16.48
N GLY A 357 -4.72 -10.51 15.24
CA GLY A 357 -5.27 -9.54 14.29
C GLY A 357 -4.75 -8.10 14.45
N TRP A 358 -3.78 -7.85 15.33
CA TRP A 358 -3.23 -6.51 15.57
C TRP A 358 -1.74 -6.44 15.24
N VAL A 359 -1.30 -5.27 14.76
CA VAL A 359 0.12 -4.94 14.55
C VAL A 359 0.45 -3.70 15.36
N GLU A 360 1.50 -3.79 16.18
CA GLU A 360 1.99 -2.65 16.96
C GLU A 360 2.72 -1.65 16.07
N ILE A 361 2.50 -0.36 16.32
CA ILE A 361 3.21 0.71 15.62
C ILE A 361 4.64 0.81 16.19
N PRO A 362 5.69 0.79 15.36
CA PRO A 362 7.06 0.98 15.83
C PRO A 362 7.24 2.33 16.53
N THR A 363 7.92 2.34 17.68
CA THR A 363 8.09 3.55 18.50
C THR A 363 9.53 4.06 18.58
N LYS A 364 10.51 3.32 18.06
CA LYS A 364 11.89 3.79 17.92
C LYS A 364 11.95 4.99 16.96
N PRO A 365 13.00 5.84 17.02
CA PRO A 365 13.18 6.97 16.09
C PRO A 365 13.12 6.57 14.61
N GLY A 366 12.66 7.49 13.77
CA GLY A 366 12.51 7.26 12.34
C GLY A 366 11.34 6.34 12.00
N LEU A 367 11.53 5.40 11.09
CA LEU A 367 10.56 4.34 10.76
C LEU A 367 10.43 3.31 11.90
N GLY A 368 11.40 3.31 12.84
CA GLY A 368 11.41 2.43 13.99
C GLY A 368 11.94 1.01 13.72
N ILE A 369 12.66 0.83 12.63
CA ILE A 369 13.29 -0.43 12.21
C ILE A 369 14.78 -0.23 11.90
N GLU A 370 15.53 -1.32 11.95
CA GLU A 370 16.91 -1.39 11.46
C GLU A 370 17.01 -2.40 10.32
N VAL A 371 17.62 -1.99 9.21
CA VAL A 371 17.75 -2.84 8.00
C VAL A 371 18.99 -3.73 8.13
N ASP A 372 18.82 -5.03 7.92
CA ASP A 372 19.90 -6.01 7.92
C ASP A 372 20.64 -6.00 6.57
N ARG A 373 21.88 -5.49 6.59
CA ARG A 373 22.72 -5.38 5.38
C ARG A 373 23.09 -6.75 4.79
N LYS A 374 23.16 -7.82 5.58
CA LYS A 374 23.43 -9.16 5.08
C LYS A 374 22.27 -9.70 4.23
N ILE A 375 21.05 -9.32 4.60
CA ILE A 375 19.87 -9.67 3.81
C ILE A 375 19.83 -8.86 2.52
N LEU A 376 20.22 -7.58 2.53
CA LEU A 376 20.37 -6.80 1.30
C LEU A 376 21.37 -7.47 0.34
N GLU A 377 22.56 -7.84 0.83
CA GLU A 377 23.60 -8.50 0.03
C GLU A 377 23.13 -9.86 -0.51
N LYS A 378 22.42 -10.64 0.32
CA LYS A 378 21.90 -11.97 -0.09
C LYS A 378 20.95 -11.90 -1.27
N TYR A 379 20.12 -10.85 -1.37
CA TYR A 379 19.07 -10.73 -2.38
C TYR A 379 19.34 -9.62 -3.41
N ALA A 380 20.55 -9.03 -3.40
CA ALA A 380 20.95 -8.06 -4.40
C ALA A 380 20.87 -8.66 -5.81
N ALA A 381 20.24 -7.92 -6.76
CA ALA A 381 20.02 -8.33 -8.14
C ALA A 381 21.08 -7.74 -9.08
#